data_c6868cb1ddd3d5588e4469e61772272c
#
_entry.id   c6868cb1ddd3d5588e4469e61772272c
#
_cell.length_a   1.000
_cell.length_b   1.000
_cell.length_c   1.000
_cell.angle_alpha   90.00
_cell.angle_beta   90.00
_cell.angle_gamma   90.00
#
_symmetry.space_group_name_H-M   'P 1'
#
loop_
_entity.id
_entity.type
_entity.pdbx_description
1 polymer ?
#
loop_
_entity_poly.entity_id
_entity_poly.type
_entity_poly.pdbx_seq_one_letter_code
_entity_poly.pdbx_strand_id
1 'polypeptide(L)'
;QVERPDDWLKYGNPWEIVRPQHAQKVSLYGRVLHSCDDLGDYRPQWVDTKQVEGIPYDLAIVGYGAQTVNFLRLWEAKASEQLDLQVFNQGGYVEAVREKAMGESISKVLYPNDETERGKELRLVQQYFFVACSLQDMISRFQRTDDDWNAFPEKVVVQLNDTHPAVAILELMRIFLDVELISWDKAWNLVRRTFAYTNHTLLPEALETWGEALFEKVLPRHIEIVREINRRFVAEELKNRWPDDEQRIREMSIVG
;
A
#
# COMPACT_ATOMS: atom_id res chain seq x y z
N GLN A 1 27.52 -19.49 -6.95
CA GLN A 1 27.85 -19.06 -5.57
C GLN A 1 26.53 -18.62 -4.95
N VAL A 2 26.16 -19.22 -3.83
CA VAL A 2 25.00 -18.77 -3.07
C VAL A 2 25.50 -17.68 -2.12
N GLU A 3 24.99 -16.45 -2.27
CA GLU A 3 25.25 -15.37 -1.32
C GLU A 3 24.72 -15.77 0.07
N ARG A 4 25.54 -15.54 1.07
CA ARG A 4 25.16 -15.72 2.46
C ARG A 4 25.18 -14.37 3.15
N PRO A 5 24.22 -14.09 4.05
CA PRO A 5 24.27 -12.86 4.83
C PRO A 5 25.53 -12.84 5.70
N ASP A 6 26.09 -11.67 5.89
CA ASP A 6 27.24 -11.48 6.78
C ASP A 6 26.95 -11.94 8.20
N ASP A 7 27.95 -12.56 8.86
CA ASP A 7 27.76 -13.16 10.18
C ASP A 7 27.34 -12.15 11.26
N TRP A 8 27.72 -10.89 11.13
CA TRP A 8 27.34 -9.84 12.08
C TRP A 8 25.84 -9.50 12.04
N LEU A 9 25.15 -9.78 10.94
CA LEU A 9 23.70 -9.61 10.83
C LEU A 9 22.89 -10.63 11.64
N LYS A 10 23.51 -11.73 12.08
CA LYS A 10 22.85 -12.74 12.93
C LYS A 10 22.36 -12.18 14.26
N TYR A 11 22.97 -11.12 14.74
CA TYR A 11 22.67 -10.48 16.03
C TYR A 11 21.96 -9.13 15.89
N GLY A 12 21.42 -8.85 14.71
CA GLY A 12 20.80 -7.58 14.36
C GLY A 12 21.79 -6.60 13.74
N ASN A 13 21.24 -5.52 13.18
CA ASN A 13 22.01 -4.45 12.56
C ASN A 13 22.26 -3.34 13.60
N PRO A 14 23.48 -3.06 14.05
CA PRO A 14 23.76 -2.05 15.07
C PRO A 14 23.46 -0.60 14.59
N TRP A 15 23.26 -0.40 13.26
CA TRP A 15 22.96 0.88 12.67
C TRP A 15 21.46 1.13 12.52
N GLU A 16 20.63 0.12 12.77
CA GLU A 16 19.18 0.24 12.73
C GLU A 16 18.63 0.77 14.05
N ILE A 17 17.74 1.73 13.94
CA ILE A 17 17.03 2.32 15.08
C ILE A 17 15.56 1.95 14.97
N VAL A 18 15.06 1.12 15.85
CA VAL A 18 13.64 0.77 15.92
C VAL A 18 12.85 1.95 16.43
N ARG A 19 11.72 2.27 15.78
CA ARG A 19 10.84 3.40 16.10
C ARG A 19 9.42 2.95 16.42
N PRO A 20 9.16 2.19 17.48
CA PRO A 20 7.85 1.63 17.77
C PRO A 20 6.77 2.72 17.99
N GLN A 21 7.16 3.93 18.41
CA GLN A 21 6.24 5.06 18.53
C GLN A 21 5.67 5.56 17.18
N HIS A 22 6.20 5.09 16.06
CA HIS A 22 5.73 5.40 14.71
C HIS A 22 5.15 4.16 14.02
N ALA A 23 4.77 3.15 14.80
CA ALA A 23 4.09 1.97 14.27
C ALA A 23 2.81 2.36 13.52
N GLN A 24 2.52 1.64 12.43
CA GLN A 24 1.36 1.87 11.57
C GLN A 24 0.48 0.63 11.56
N LYS A 25 -0.84 0.82 11.55
CA LYS A 25 -1.81 -0.27 11.40
C LYS A 25 -2.25 -0.38 9.96
N VAL A 26 -2.11 -1.56 9.39
CA VAL A 26 -2.49 -1.87 8.02
C VAL A 26 -3.67 -2.83 8.02
N SER A 27 -4.75 -2.45 7.37
CA SER A 27 -5.94 -3.27 7.21
C SER A 27 -5.88 -4.07 5.91
N LEU A 28 -6.29 -5.33 5.97
CA LEU A 28 -6.32 -6.28 4.86
C LEU A 28 -7.63 -7.06 4.88
N TYR A 29 -8.05 -7.56 3.73
CA TYR A 29 -9.27 -8.37 3.60
C TYR A 29 -10.56 -7.63 4.01
N GLY A 30 -11.53 -8.34 4.56
CA GLY A 30 -12.80 -7.76 4.97
C GLY A 30 -13.74 -7.48 3.80
N ARG A 31 -14.58 -6.47 3.95
CA ARG A 31 -15.58 -6.07 2.94
C ARG A 31 -15.88 -4.58 3.03
N VAL A 32 -16.49 -4.04 1.98
CA VAL A 32 -16.94 -2.65 1.96
C VAL A 32 -18.44 -2.61 2.29
N LEU A 33 -18.83 -1.77 3.25
CA LEU A 33 -20.20 -1.38 3.48
C LEU A 33 -20.48 -0.07 2.76
N HIS A 34 -21.50 -0.06 1.93
CA HIS A 34 -21.94 1.11 1.20
C HIS A 34 -23.01 1.83 2.02
N SER A 35 -22.73 3.04 2.44
CA SER A 35 -23.64 3.90 3.19
C SER A 35 -23.57 5.34 2.67
N CYS A 36 -24.59 6.12 3.01
CA CYS A 36 -24.54 7.57 2.87
C CYS A 36 -24.65 8.20 4.26
N ASP A 37 -24.04 9.37 4.42
CA ASP A 37 -24.23 10.16 5.64
C ASP A 37 -25.60 10.87 5.66
N ASP A 38 -25.86 11.62 6.73
CA ASP A 38 -27.14 12.36 6.91
C ASP A 38 -27.38 13.43 5.84
N LEU A 39 -26.35 13.83 5.10
CA LEU A 39 -26.41 14.78 3.99
C LEU A 39 -26.60 14.09 2.64
N GLY A 40 -26.60 12.76 2.61
CA GLY A 40 -26.72 11.95 1.40
C GLY A 40 -25.40 11.72 0.67
N ASP A 41 -24.27 12.15 1.23
CA ASP A 41 -22.96 11.90 0.65
C ASP A 41 -22.54 10.43 0.84
N TYR A 42 -22.00 9.82 -0.22
CA TYR A 42 -21.54 8.45 -0.20
C TYR A 42 -20.34 8.28 0.74
N ARG A 43 -20.49 7.38 1.72
CA ARG A 43 -19.50 7.10 2.77
C ARG A 43 -19.23 5.59 2.86
N PRO A 44 -18.38 5.05 2.00
CA PRO A 44 -18.00 3.65 2.08
C PRO A 44 -17.17 3.40 3.35
N GLN A 45 -17.40 2.24 3.98
CA GLN A 45 -16.65 1.82 5.15
C GLN A 45 -16.00 0.46 4.88
N TRP A 46 -14.70 0.38 5.01
CA TRP A 46 -13.96 -0.87 4.93
C TRP A 46 -13.94 -1.54 6.31
N VAL A 47 -14.71 -2.63 6.46
CA VAL A 47 -14.97 -3.30 7.73
C VAL A 47 -14.55 -4.77 7.72
N ASP A 48 -14.59 -5.40 8.89
CA ASP A 48 -14.24 -6.81 9.10
C ASP A 48 -12.81 -7.13 8.61
N THR A 49 -11.92 -6.15 8.71
CA THR A 49 -10.55 -6.26 8.23
C THR A 49 -9.68 -7.06 9.20
N LYS A 50 -8.66 -7.74 8.67
CA LYS A 50 -7.53 -8.23 9.45
C LYS A 50 -6.49 -7.12 9.54
N GLN A 51 -5.95 -6.89 10.72
CA GLN A 51 -4.95 -5.85 10.94
C GLN A 51 -3.57 -6.44 11.17
N VAL A 52 -2.58 -5.81 10.54
CA VAL A 52 -1.15 -6.08 10.74
C VAL A 52 -0.49 -4.79 11.19
N GLU A 53 0.43 -4.88 12.13
CA GLU A 53 1.19 -3.74 12.60
C GLU A 53 2.53 -3.66 11.86
N GLY A 54 2.85 -2.47 11.33
CA GLY A 54 4.14 -2.16 10.71
C GLY A 54 5.03 -1.40 11.69
N ILE A 55 6.15 -2.00 12.06
CA ILE A 55 7.16 -1.39 12.93
C ILE A 55 8.27 -0.79 12.07
N PRO A 56 8.52 0.52 12.13
CA PRO A 56 9.57 1.14 11.34
C PRO A 56 10.96 0.98 11.97
N TYR A 57 11.93 0.75 11.09
CA TYR A 57 13.35 0.72 11.37
C TYR A 57 14.04 1.79 10.54
N ASP A 58 14.74 2.69 11.20
CA ASP A 58 15.48 3.79 10.56
C ASP A 58 16.96 3.47 10.47
N LEU A 59 17.51 3.55 9.26
CA LEU A 59 18.94 3.52 9.00
C LEU A 59 19.41 4.92 8.59
N ALA A 60 20.36 5.47 9.34
CA ALA A 60 20.89 6.79 9.07
C ALA A 60 21.79 6.78 7.82
N ILE A 61 21.50 7.68 6.87
CA ILE A 61 22.29 7.90 5.67
C ILE A 61 23.04 9.22 5.83
N VAL A 62 24.31 9.13 6.20
CA VAL A 62 25.16 10.29 6.46
C VAL A 62 25.95 10.68 5.23
N GLY A 63 26.03 11.98 4.93
CA GLY A 63 26.89 12.54 3.88
C GLY A 63 28.25 12.97 4.43
N TYR A 64 29.27 13.00 3.55
CA TYR A 64 30.59 13.52 3.92
C TYR A 64 30.52 15.03 4.21
N GLY A 65 30.87 15.41 5.43
CA GLY A 65 30.86 16.83 5.86
C GLY A 65 29.49 17.52 5.86
N ALA A 66 28.39 16.76 5.67
CA ALA A 66 27.04 17.32 5.68
C ALA A 66 26.48 17.49 7.10
N GLN A 67 25.69 18.54 7.30
CA GLN A 67 24.96 18.77 8.56
C GLN A 67 23.60 18.04 8.59
N THR A 68 23.11 17.61 7.43
CA THR A 68 21.83 16.90 7.28
C THR A 68 22.06 15.39 7.23
N VAL A 69 21.30 14.64 7.99
CA VAL A 69 21.24 13.18 7.97
C VAL A 69 19.88 12.75 7.44
N ASN A 70 19.88 12.02 6.34
CA ASN A 70 18.69 11.37 5.81
C ASN A 70 18.51 9.99 6.44
N PHE A 71 17.29 9.45 6.35
CA PHE A 71 16.99 8.13 6.88
C PHE A 71 16.37 7.26 5.79
N LEU A 72 16.85 6.02 5.70
CA LEU A 72 16.15 4.94 5.04
C LEU A 72 15.22 4.30 6.07
N ARG A 73 13.91 4.32 5.83
CA ARG A 73 12.93 3.68 6.71
C ARG A 73 12.44 2.39 6.07
N LEU A 74 12.61 1.29 6.78
CA LEU A 74 12.11 -0.02 6.43
C LEU A 74 11.02 -0.44 7.42
N TRP A 75 10.20 -1.42 7.04
CA TRP A 75 9.05 -1.85 7.83
C TRP A 75 9.10 -3.33 8.12
N GLU A 76 8.96 -3.70 9.38
CA GLU A 76 8.75 -5.08 9.84
C GLU A 76 7.26 -5.29 10.13
N ALA A 77 6.68 -6.37 9.61
CA ALA A 77 5.31 -6.74 9.91
C ALA A 77 5.23 -7.55 11.20
N LYS A 78 4.32 -7.16 12.08
CA LYS A 78 3.98 -7.90 13.30
C LYS A 78 2.49 -8.17 13.37
N ALA A 79 2.09 -9.29 13.96
CA ALA A 79 0.70 -9.54 14.25
C ALA A 79 0.20 -8.51 15.29
N SER A 80 -1.03 -8.03 15.13
CA SER A 80 -1.63 -7.12 16.10
C SER A 80 -1.89 -7.86 17.43
N GLU A 81 -1.43 -7.31 18.55
CA GLU A 81 -1.67 -7.89 19.88
C GLU A 81 -3.16 -8.03 20.23
N GLN A 82 -4.03 -7.21 19.66
CA GLN A 82 -5.47 -7.29 19.87
C GLN A 82 -6.10 -8.55 19.28
N LEU A 83 -5.59 -9.05 18.15
CA LEU A 83 -6.06 -10.30 17.54
C LEU A 83 -5.66 -11.53 18.37
N ASP A 84 -4.45 -11.55 18.90
CA ASP A 84 -3.93 -12.63 19.73
C ASP A 84 -4.82 -12.88 20.97
N LEU A 85 -5.27 -11.84 21.66
CA LEU A 85 -6.03 -11.96 22.90
C LEU A 85 -7.48 -12.42 22.66
N GLN A 86 -8.14 -11.97 21.60
CA GLN A 86 -9.53 -12.37 21.30
C GLN A 86 -9.60 -13.83 20.83
N VAL A 87 -8.72 -14.26 19.95
CA VAL A 87 -8.66 -15.63 19.45
C VAL A 87 -8.20 -16.58 20.55
N PHE A 88 -7.25 -16.15 21.37
CA PHE A 88 -6.77 -16.91 22.54
C PHE A 88 -7.90 -17.13 23.56
N ASN A 89 -8.66 -16.11 23.89
CA ASN A 89 -9.79 -16.19 24.85
C ASN A 89 -10.96 -17.05 24.36
N GLN A 90 -11.05 -17.28 23.04
CA GLN A 90 -12.06 -18.17 22.44
C GLN A 90 -11.59 -19.62 22.28
N GLY A 91 -10.37 -19.95 22.78
CA GLY A 91 -9.81 -21.31 22.70
C GLY A 91 -9.15 -21.65 21.36
N GLY A 92 -9.01 -20.68 20.46
CA GLY A 92 -8.44 -20.85 19.12
C GLY A 92 -6.90 -20.74 19.09
N TYR A 93 -6.19 -21.46 19.96
CA TYR A 93 -4.73 -21.37 20.08
C TYR A 93 -3.97 -21.63 18.76
N VAL A 94 -4.41 -22.60 17.98
CA VAL A 94 -3.78 -22.96 16.70
C VAL A 94 -4.00 -21.85 15.67
N GLU A 95 -5.17 -21.24 15.65
CA GLU A 95 -5.51 -20.14 14.74
C GLU A 95 -4.73 -18.87 15.09
N ALA A 96 -4.60 -18.53 16.38
CA ALA A 96 -3.79 -17.41 16.85
C ALA A 96 -2.31 -17.56 16.45
N VAL A 97 -1.74 -18.74 16.59
CA VAL A 97 -0.34 -19.01 16.15
C VAL A 97 -0.21 -18.90 14.63
N ARG A 98 -1.20 -19.38 13.90
CA ARG A 98 -1.21 -19.29 12.43
C ARG A 98 -1.34 -17.86 11.93
N GLU A 99 -2.21 -17.06 12.54
CA GLU A 99 -2.37 -15.63 12.19
C GLU A 99 -1.11 -14.83 12.52
N LYS A 100 -0.49 -15.13 13.66
CA LYS A 100 0.80 -14.53 14.01
C LYS A 100 1.88 -14.87 12.99
N ALA A 101 2.01 -16.15 12.64
CA ALA A 101 2.99 -16.58 11.63
C ALA A 101 2.73 -15.97 10.25
N MET A 102 1.45 -15.81 9.85
CA MET A 102 1.08 -15.13 8.62
C MET A 102 1.47 -13.65 8.66
N GLY A 103 1.13 -12.93 9.72
CA GLY A 103 1.49 -11.52 9.87
C GLY A 103 3.00 -11.31 9.76
N GLU A 104 3.79 -12.07 10.51
CA GLU A 104 5.24 -11.99 10.48
C GLU A 104 5.86 -12.40 9.13
N SER A 105 5.20 -13.28 8.37
CA SER A 105 5.72 -13.74 7.07
C SER A 105 5.74 -12.64 6.00
N ILE A 106 4.93 -11.59 6.15
CA ILE A 106 4.79 -10.50 5.18
C ILE A 106 6.15 -9.82 4.91
N SER A 107 6.96 -9.60 5.93
CA SER A 107 8.25 -8.91 5.80
C SER A 107 9.47 -9.83 5.86
N LYS A 108 9.29 -11.15 6.04
CA LYS A 108 10.42 -12.09 6.21
C LYS A 108 11.18 -12.38 4.92
N VAL A 109 10.51 -12.40 3.79
CA VAL A 109 11.12 -12.71 2.49
C VAL A 109 10.68 -11.66 1.49
N LEU A 110 11.64 -10.94 0.94
CA LEU A 110 11.38 -10.01 -0.15
C LEU A 110 11.15 -10.81 -1.45
N TYR A 111 10.13 -10.42 -2.24
CA TYR A 111 9.73 -11.11 -3.46
C TYR A 111 9.43 -12.60 -3.25
N PRO A 112 8.35 -12.95 -2.53
CA PRO A 112 7.93 -14.34 -2.43
C PRO A 112 7.62 -14.90 -3.82
N ASN A 113 7.90 -16.21 -4.00
CA ASN A 113 7.58 -16.91 -5.24
C ASN A 113 6.06 -16.82 -5.53
N ASP A 114 5.71 -16.37 -6.72
CA ASP A 114 4.34 -16.12 -7.19
C ASP A 114 3.81 -17.20 -8.18
N GLU A 115 4.46 -18.35 -8.28
CA GLU A 115 3.98 -19.47 -9.08
C GLU A 115 2.67 -20.08 -8.54
N THR A 116 2.39 -19.89 -7.26
CA THR A 116 1.18 -20.37 -6.60
C THR A 116 0.23 -19.24 -6.25
N GLU A 117 -1.07 -19.52 -6.16
CA GLU A 117 -2.07 -18.53 -5.75
C GLU A 117 -1.77 -17.96 -4.34
N ARG A 118 -1.24 -18.77 -3.43
CA ARG A 118 -0.80 -18.30 -2.11
C ARG A 118 0.42 -17.38 -2.19
N GLY A 119 1.34 -17.67 -3.09
CA GLY A 119 2.51 -16.83 -3.33
C GLY A 119 2.12 -15.48 -3.92
N LYS A 120 1.20 -15.47 -4.91
CA LYS A 120 0.63 -14.24 -5.46
C LYS A 120 -0.08 -13.41 -4.39
N GLU A 121 -0.91 -14.06 -3.56
CA GLU A 121 -1.59 -13.38 -2.46
C GLU A 121 -0.60 -12.74 -1.48
N LEU A 122 0.43 -13.48 -1.05
CA LEU A 122 1.46 -12.95 -0.14
C LEU A 122 2.22 -11.78 -0.78
N ARG A 123 2.52 -11.85 -2.09
CA ARG A 123 3.18 -10.78 -2.81
C ARG A 123 2.33 -9.51 -2.86
N LEU A 124 1.03 -9.62 -3.16
CA LEU A 124 0.10 -8.49 -3.13
C LEU A 124 -0.02 -7.88 -1.72
N VAL A 125 -0.17 -8.72 -0.71
CA VAL A 125 -0.21 -8.30 0.70
C VAL A 125 1.06 -7.57 1.09
N GLN A 126 2.24 -8.09 0.71
CA GLN A 126 3.53 -7.48 1.00
C GLN A 126 3.68 -6.11 0.34
N GLN A 127 3.36 -5.98 -0.93
CA GLN A 127 3.43 -4.71 -1.66
C GLN A 127 2.50 -3.66 -1.03
N TYR A 128 1.26 -4.05 -0.75
CA TYR A 128 0.31 -3.15 -0.09
C TYR A 128 0.75 -2.77 1.32
N PHE A 129 1.25 -3.71 2.12
CA PHE A 129 1.72 -3.45 3.47
C PHE A 129 2.80 -2.36 3.50
N PHE A 130 3.81 -2.47 2.65
CA PHE A 130 4.91 -1.50 2.62
C PHE A 130 4.45 -0.10 2.19
N VAL A 131 3.58 -0.01 1.18
CA VAL A 131 3.10 1.30 0.73
C VAL A 131 2.13 1.92 1.74
N ALA A 132 1.27 1.12 2.37
CA ALA A 132 0.32 1.61 3.37
C ALA A 132 1.05 2.18 4.59
N CYS A 133 2.05 1.48 5.13
CA CYS A 133 2.90 1.98 6.20
C CYS A 133 3.62 3.28 5.82
N SER A 134 4.20 3.32 4.62
CA SER A 134 4.96 4.47 4.15
C SER A 134 4.07 5.70 3.95
N LEU A 135 2.91 5.54 3.35
CA LEU A 135 1.97 6.65 3.12
C LEU A 135 1.41 7.20 4.44
N GLN A 136 1.03 6.34 5.38
CA GLN A 136 0.55 6.78 6.69
C GLN A 136 1.63 7.58 7.45
N ASP A 137 2.90 7.15 7.38
CA ASP A 137 4.02 7.90 7.97
C ASP A 137 4.24 9.25 7.29
N MET A 138 4.21 9.30 5.95
CA MET A 138 4.33 10.56 5.18
C MET A 138 3.21 11.53 5.52
N ILE A 139 1.97 11.05 5.57
CA ILE A 139 0.80 11.86 5.93
C ILE A 139 0.92 12.37 7.35
N SER A 140 1.27 11.51 8.31
CA SER A 140 1.46 11.91 9.69
C SER A 140 2.55 12.97 9.86
N ARG A 141 3.61 12.92 9.05
CA ARG A 141 4.65 13.96 9.04
C ARG A 141 4.16 15.25 8.43
N PHE A 142 3.42 15.19 7.33
CA PHE A 142 2.83 16.36 6.70
C PHE A 142 1.89 17.09 7.65
N GLN A 143 0.95 16.39 8.26
CA GLN A 143 -0.05 16.94 9.19
C GLN A 143 0.54 17.58 10.46
N ARG A 144 1.80 17.31 10.81
CA ARG A 144 2.49 18.00 11.91
C ARG A 144 2.93 19.42 11.54
N THR A 145 3.05 19.71 10.27
CA THR A 145 3.62 20.98 9.76
C THR A 145 2.65 21.77 8.92
N ASP A 146 1.60 21.13 8.42
CA ASP A 146 0.61 21.73 7.53
C ASP A 146 -0.73 21.00 7.66
N ASP A 147 -1.82 21.70 7.49
CA ASP A 147 -3.19 21.18 7.47
C ASP A 147 -3.91 21.41 6.12
N ASP A 148 -3.30 22.20 5.22
CA ASP A 148 -3.84 22.41 3.89
C ASP A 148 -3.38 21.33 2.89
N TRP A 149 -4.29 20.41 2.57
CA TRP A 149 -4.03 19.35 1.59
C TRP A 149 -3.60 19.86 0.20
N ASN A 150 -3.89 21.10 -0.17
CA ASN A 150 -3.42 21.66 -1.43
C ASN A 150 -1.88 21.80 -1.48
N ALA A 151 -1.24 21.95 -0.32
CA ALA A 151 0.21 22.01 -0.19
C ALA A 151 0.88 20.60 -0.19
N PHE A 152 0.10 19.51 -0.06
CA PHE A 152 0.64 18.16 0.04
C PHE A 152 1.60 17.81 -1.11
N PRO A 153 1.22 17.95 -2.41
CA PRO A 153 2.12 17.60 -3.51
C PRO A 153 3.33 18.53 -3.69
N GLU A 154 3.37 19.65 -2.97
CA GLU A 154 4.54 20.56 -2.98
C GLU A 154 5.58 20.14 -1.93
N LYS A 155 5.15 19.39 -0.90
CA LYS A 155 5.97 18.93 0.22
C LYS A 155 6.28 17.44 0.18
N VAL A 156 5.45 16.66 -0.51
CA VAL A 156 5.55 15.20 -0.60
C VAL A 156 5.61 14.78 -2.05
N VAL A 157 6.70 14.15 -2.44
CA VAL A 157 6.90 13.52 -3.75
C VAL A 157 7.25 12.07 -3.53
N VAL A 158 6.57 11.18 -4.27
CA VAL A 158 6.79 9.74 -4.23
C VAL A 158 7.25 9.27 -5.60
N GLN A 159 8.46 8.75 -5.68
CA GLN A 159 8.96 8.07 -6.88
C GLN A 159 8.63 6.59 -6.77
N LEU A 160 7.70 6.11 -7.59
CA LEU A 160 7.39 4.70 -7.72
C LEU A 160 8.46 4.02 -8.56
N ASN A 161 9.16 3.08 -7.93
CA ASN A 161 10.26 2.37 -8.54
C ASN A 161 9.74 1.02 -9.04
N ASP A 162 9.41 0.95 -10.33
CA ASP A 162 8.71 -0.15 -10.99
C ASP A 162 7.23 -0.30 -10.53
N THR A 163 6.57 -1.40 -10.93
CA THR A 163 5.15 -1.66 -10.68
C THR A 163 4.86 -2.09 -9.24
N HIS A 164 5.87 -2.56 -8.52
CA HIS A 164 5.73 -3.12 -7.18
C HIS A 164 5.02 -2.20 -6.18
N PRO A 165 5.31 -0.88 -6.12
CA PRO A 165 4.62 0.05 -5.22
C PRO A 165 3.40 0.74 -5.85
N ALA A 166 2.93 0.34 -7.04
CA ALA A 166 1.87 1.05 -7.77
C ALA A 166 0.54 1.13 -7.02
N VAL A 167 0.26 0.16 -6.14
CA VAL A 167 -0.93 0.18 -5.27
C VAL A 167 -0.96 1.38 -4.31
N ALA A 168 0.15 2.08 -4.14
CA ALA A 168 0.23 3.32 -3.37
C ALA A 168 -0.70 4.43 -3.91
N ILE A 169 -0.93 4.45 -5.22
CA ILE A 169 -1.88 5.39 -5.85
C ILE A 169 -3.29 5.17 -5.30
N LEU A 170 -3.71 3.90 -5.23
CA LEU A 170 -5.02 3.52 -4.75
C LEU A 170 -5.17 3.74 -3.24
N GLU A 171 -4.12 3.46 -2.48
CA GLU A 171 -4.13 3.69 -1.03
C GLU A 171 -4.18 5.18 -0.68
N LEU A 172 -3.43 6.03 -1.38
CA LEU A 172 -3.51 7.48 -1.16
C LEU A 172 -4.90 8.03 -1.54
N MET A 173 -5.48 7.53 -2.65
CA MET A 173 -6.87 7.85 -3.00
C MET A 173 -7.83 7.43 -1.90
N ARG A 174 -7.72 6.20 -1.37
CA ARG A 174 -8.57 5.72 -0.27
C ARG A 174 -8.45 6.60 0.97
N ILE A 175 -7.23 6.95 1.36
CA ILE A 175 -7.02 7.83 2.52
C ILE A 175 -7.70 9.17 2.30
N PHE A 176 -7.50 9.81 1.15
CA PHE A 176 -8.12 11.09 0.87
C PHE A 176 -9.65 11.03 0.81
N LEU A 177 -10.21 9.97 0.21
CA LEU A 177 -11.66 9.84 0.05
C LEU A 177 -12.36 9.40 1.34
N ASP A 178 -11.82 8.37 2.01
CA ASP A 178 -12.54 7.65 3.06
C ASP A 178 -12.15 8.13 4.47
N VAL A 179 -10.93 8.67 4.65
CA VAL A 179 -10.43 9.14 5.94
C VAL A 179 -10.49 10.67 6.02
N GLU A 180 -9.95 11.35 5.02
CA GLU A 180 -9.87 12.81 5.00
C GLU A 180 -11.11 13.47 4.37
N LEU A 181 -12.02 12.66 3.85
CA LEU A 181 -13.31 13.07 3.26
C LEU A 181 -13.17 14.14 2.16
N ILE A 182 -12.07 14.07 1.41
CA ILE A 182 -11.80 14.95 0.27
C ILE A 182 -12.62 14.48 -0.93
N SER A 183 -13.17 15.41 -1.71
CA SER A 183 -13.90 15.08 -2.94
C SER A 183 -13.01 14.37 -3.95
N TRP A 184 -13.61 13.50 -4.79
CA TRP A 184 -12.87 12.70 -5.77
C TRP A 184 -11.94 13.54 -6.65
N ASP A 185 -12.44 14.61 -7.24
CA ASP A 185 -11.67 15.40 -8.20
C ASP A 185 -10.47 16.09 -7.53
N LYS A 186 -10.65 16.57 -6.30
CA LYS A 186 -9.56 17.15 -5.51
C LYS A 186 -8.56 16.06 -5.12
N ALA A 187 -9.01 14.91 -4.63
CA ALA A 187 -8.15 13.78 -4.26
C ALA A 187 -7.32 13.31 -5.47
N TRP A 188 -7.97 13.12 -6.63
CA TRP A 188 -7.29 12.70 -7.85
C TRP A 188 -6.24 13.71 -8.33
N ASN A 189 -6.54 15.01 -8.25
CA ASN A 189 -5.58 16.06 -8.58
C ASN A 189 -4.35 16.02 -7.66
N LEU A 190 -4.54 15.85 -6.35
CA LEU A 190 -3.45 15.73 -5.38
C LEU A 190 -2.58 14.50 -5.66
N VAL A 191 -3.21 13.34 -5.88
CA VAL A 191 -2.53 12.06 -6.16
C VAL A 191 -1.68 12.17 -7.43
N ARG A 192 -2.24 12.69 -8.52
CA ARG A 192 -1.50 12.85 -9.79
C ARG A 192 -0.27 13.75 -9.69
N ARG A 193 -0.27 14.71 -8.78
CA ARG A 193 0.85 15.62 -8.54
C ARG A 193 1.87 15.07 -7.54
N THR A 194 1.50 14.04 -6.77
CA THR A 194 2.36 13.45 -5.74
C THR A 194 3.25 12.34 -6.29
N PHE A 195 2.75 11.55 -7.25
CA PHE A 195 3.45 10.37 -7.73
C PHE A 195 4.19 10.62 -9.05
N ALA A 196 5.39 10.07 -9.13
CA ALA A 196 6.13 9.84 -10.35
C ALA A 196 6.50 8.35 -10.47
N TYR A 197 6.72 7.86 -11.68
CA TYR A 197 6.94 6.44 -11.96
C TYR A 197 8.18 6.23 -12.83
N THR A 198 8.96 5.21 -12.50
CA THR A 198 10.08 4.74 -13.31
C THR A 198 9.88 3.27 -13.65
N ASN A 199 9.86 2.96 -14.93
CA ASN A 199 9.91 1.58 -15.42
C ASN A 199 11.37 1.17 -15.66
N HIS A 200 11.75 -0.01 -15.16
CA HIS A 200 13.10 -0.56 -15.28
C HIS A 200 13.23 -1.66 -16.32
N THR A 201 12.14 -2.14 -16.90
CA THR A 201 12.13 -3.29 -17.79
C THR A 201 11.23 -3.09 -19.00
N LEU A 202 11.64 -3.67 -20.12
CA LEU A 202 10.87 -3.72 -21.36
C LEU A 202 10.15 -5.06 -21.55
N LEU A 203 10.39 -6.03 -20.67
CA LEU A 203 9.82 -7.36 -20.79
C LEU A 203 8.38 -7.35 -20.24
N PRO A 204 7.39 -7.80 -21.05
CA PRO A 204 5.98 -7.81 -20.63
C PRO A 204 5.71 -8.60 -19.34
N GLU A 205 6.46 -9.69 -19.11
CA GLU A 205 6.35 -10.51 -17.90
C GLU A 205 6.74 -9.77 -16.61
N ALA A 206 7.46 -8.67 -16.72
CA ALA A 206 7.80 -7.83 -15.56
C ALA A 206 6.73 -6.77 -15.25
N LEU A 207 5.73 -6.61 -16.11
CA LEU A 207 4.56 -5.78 -15.85
C LEU A 207 3.54 -6.62 -15.07
N GLU A 208 3.44 -6.38 -13.78
CA GLU A 208 2.55 -7.14 -12.91
C GLU A 208 1.08 -6.93 -13.28
N THR A 209 0.35 -8.03 -13.37
CA THR A 209 -1.10 -8.05 -13.52
C THR A 209 -1.71 -8.85 -12.38
N TRP A 210 -2.78 -8.34 -11.80
CA TRP A 210 -3.48 -8.99 -10.70
C TRP A 210 -4.86 -9.45 -11.15
N GLY A 211 -5.19 -10.70 -10.89
CA GLY A 211 -6.55 -11.18 -11.08
C GLY A 211 -7.53 -10.42 -10.17
N GLU A 212 -8.64 -9.93 -10.73
CA GLU A 212 -9.61 -9.13 -9.99
C GLU A 212 -10.11 -9.83 -8.72
N ALA A 213 -10.39 -11.13 -8.79
CA ALA A 213 -10.88 -11.91 -7.64
C ALA A 213 -9.88 -11.93 -6.47
N LEU A 214 -8.57 -12.04 -6.78
CA LEU A 214 -7.54 -11.98 -5.75
C LEU A 214 -7.42 -10.56 -5.17
N PHE A 215 -7.45 -9.56 -6.03
CA PHE A 215 -7.35 -8.17 -5.61
C PHE A 215 -8.55 -7.77 -4.74
N GLU A 216 -9.77 -8.14 -5.14
CA GLU A 216 -11.00 -7.91 -4.37
C GLU A 216 -10.99 -8.63 -3.02
N LYS A 217 -10.47 -9.86 -2.96
CA LYS A 217 -10.32 -10.62 -1.72
C LYS A 217 -9.43 -9.89 -0.71
N VAL A 218 -8.29 -9.37 -1.17
CA VAL A 218 -7.26 -8.77 -0.29
C VAL A 218 -7.55 -7.30 -0.02
N LEU A 219 -8.00 -6.55 -1.04
CA LEU A 219 -8.13 -5.09 -1.06
C LEU A 219 -9.50 -4.65 -1.63
N PRO A 220 -10.62 -5.03 -1.00
CA PRO A 220 -11.97 -4.82 -1.55
C PRO A 220 -12.30 -3.35 -1.81
N ARG A 221 -11.78 -2.42 -1.02
CA ARG A 221 -12.01 -0.99 -1.25
C ARG A 221 -11.16 -0.45 -2.41
N HIS A 222 -9.97 -0.95 -2.58
CA HIS A 222 -9.06 -0.49 -3.64
C HIS A 222 -9.51 -0.95 -5.03
N ILE A 223 -10.13 -2.13 -5.16
CA ILE A 223 -10.68 -2.56 -6.44
C ILE A 223 -11.82 -1.65 -6.90
N GLU A 224 -12.65 -1.13 -6.00
CA GLU A 224 -13.67 -0.15 -6.34
C GLU A 224 -13.06 1.16 -6.84
N ILE A 225 -11.99 1.63 -6.18
CA ILE A 225 -11.29 2.85 -6.55
C ILE A 225 -10.65 2.70 -7.93
N VAL A 226 -9.96 1.58 -8.22
CA VAL A 226 -9.33 1.40 -9.54
C VAL A 226 -10.38 1.24 -10.65
N ARG A 227 -11.51 0.58 -10.39
CA ARG A 227 -12.62 0.50 -11.34
C ARG A 227 -13.17 1.89 -11.67
N GLU A 228 -13.32 2.77 -10.69
CA GLU A 228 -13.77 4.15 -10.91
C GLU A 228 -12.70 4.98 -11.65
N ILE A 229 -11.41 4.82 -11.32
CA ILE A 229 -10.32 5.45 -12.09
C ILE A 229 -10.37 4.99 -13.54
N ASN A 230 -10.50 3.68 -13.79
CA ASN A 230 -10.59 3.12 -15.14
C ASN A 230 -11.82 3.66 -15.89
N ARG A 231 -12.99 3.69 -15.26
CA ARG A 231 -14.21 4.23 -15.84
C ARG A 231 -14.03 5.69 -16.32
N ARG A 232 -13.42 6.53 -15.49
CA ARG A 232 -13.13 7.92 -15.85
C ARG A 232 -12.08 8.02 -16.95
N PHE A 233 -11.00 7.26 -16.84
CA PHE A 233 -9.94 7.22 -17.84
C PHE A 233 -10.47 6.81 -19.22
N VAL A 234 -11.30 5.76 -19.28
CA VAL A 234 -11.95 5.35 -20.52
C VAL A 234 -12.86 6.44 -21.07
N ALA A 235 -13.67 7.07 -20.22
CA ALA A 235 -14.64 8.08 -20.66
C ALA A 235 -13.98 9.40 -21.11
N GLU A 236 -12.98 9.87 -20.37
CA GLU A 236 -12.42 11.20 -20.52
C GLU A 236 -11.19 11.24 -21.43
N GLU A 237 -10.42 10.15 -21.49
CA GLU A 237 -9.15 10.10 -22.24
C GLU A 237 -9.25 9.17 -23.45
N LEU A 238 -9.58 7.86 -23.23
CA LEU A 238 -9.48 6.88 -24.30
C LEU A 238 -10.53 7.10 -25.40
N LYS A 239 -11.80 7.35 -25.04
CA LYS A 239 -12.87 7.61 -26.00
C LYS A 239 -12.66 8.90 -26.77
N ASN A 240 -12.08 9.92 -26.15
CA ASN A 240 -11.74 11.15 -26.84
C ASN A 240 -10.60 10.97 -27.84
N ARG A 241 -9.64 10.08 -27.51
CA ARG A 241 -8.48 9.83 -28.34
C ARG A 241 -8.74 8.81 -29.46
N TRP A 242 -9.59 7.83 -29.20
CA TRP A 242 -9.95 6.74 -30.14
C TRP A 242 -11.46 6.45 -30.11
N PRO A 243 -12.30 7.37 -30.61
CA PRO A 243 -13.76 7.28 -30.44
C PRO A 243 -14.39 6.06 -31.10
N ASP A 244 -13.79 5.55 -32.19
CA ASP A 244 -14.33 4.44 -33.01
C ASP A 244 -13.50 3.15 -32.89
N ASP A 245 -12.52 3.10 -31.98
CA ASP A 245 -11.62 1.93 -31.82
C ASP A 245 -11.82 1.26 -30.46
N GLU A 246 -12.92 0.49 -30.36
CA GLU A 246 -13.25 -0.23 -29.11
C GLU A 246 -12.21 -1.26 -28.71
N GLN A 247 -11.50 -1.83 -29.70
CA GLN A 247 -10.45 -2.80 -29.41
C GLN A 247 -9.28 -2.13 -28.67
N ARG A 248 -8.83 -1.00 -29.20
CA ARG A 248 -7.75 -0.23 -28.57
C ARG A 248 -8.14 0.33 -27.21
N ILE A 249 -9.40 0.75 -27.05
CA ILE A 249 -9.92 1.16 -25.74
C ILE A 249 -9.81 0.04 -24.72
N ARG A 250 -10.19 -1.19 -25.08
CA ARG A 250 -10.05 -2.36 -24.20
C ARG A 250 -8.59 -2.66 -23.87
N GLU A 251 -7.71 -2.68 -24.87
CA GLU A 251 -6.28 -2.96 -24.70
C GLU A 251 -5.56 -1.93 -23.81
N MET A 252 -6.05 -0.69 -23.80
CA MET A 252 -5.50 0.41 -23.03
C MET A 252 -6.17 0.60 -21.65
N SER A 253 -7.25 -0.14 -21.39
CA SER A 253 -7.94 -0.10 -20.09
C SER A 253 -7.06 -0.65 -18.97
N ILE A 254 -7.20 -0.07 -17.78
CA ILE A 254 -6.48 -0.51 -16.57
C ILE A 254 -7.11 -1.81 -16.04
N VAL A 255 -8.44 -1.93 -16.16
CA VAL A 255 -9.20 -3.12 -15.78
C VAL A 255 -9.77 -3.72 -17.05
N GLY A 256 -9.46 -4.99 -17.30
CA GLY A 256 -9.83 -5.73 -18.51
C GLY A 256 -11.13 -6.50 -18.39
#